data_08089b9379e6dfd9f67ffdea6d3e5cf0
#
_entry.id   08089b9379e6dfd9f67ffdea6d3e5cf0
#
_cell.length_a   1.000
_cell.length_b   1.000
_cell.length_c   1.000
_cell.angle_alpha   90.00
_cell.angle_beta   90.00
_cell.angle_gamma   90.00
#
_symmetry.space_group_name_H-M   'P 1'
#
loop_
_entity.id
_entity.type
_entity.pdbx_description
1 polymer ?
#
loop_
_entity_poly.entity_id
_entity_poly.type
_entity_poly.pdbx_seq_one_letter_code
_entity_poly.pdbx_strand_id
1 'polypeptide(L)'
;GLGIYRQAIMRNPTEPIWNEDGTFYENFAVNYYYNPVGIIREQDGKYNSENTRMTGNITFEPIKNWQTNLMLSRRVTSDHNRGYYTSEYFSQKSENHTGYAYHSQNEYTTDNLEVTSKYNHTWNKHRFDALVGYNYQYNVNEGFGANNYDYPTDFYLWNNLGLGTALKDGKAGMSSYKNDNTLIGFFGRVSYGYDNKYNVLLSVRREGSSKFGANQKWGYFPAASLAWEMMEMGFMKNTRKVLTSLKPRVSFGITGRSDFDAYKSLSTYNTNGSYLFDGRWVTG
;
A
#
# COMPACT_ATOMS: atom_id res chain seq x y z
N GLY A 1 3.03 14.29 9.23
CA GLY A 1 3.32 15.64 8.81
C GLY A 1 2.73 16.66 9.75
N LEU A 2 3.42 17.77 9.97
CA LEU A 2 3.03 18.85 10.90
C LEU A 2 1.71 19.56 10.52
N GLY A 3 1.10 19.20 9.43
CA GLY A 3 -0.18 19.70 8.94
C GLY A 3 -0.27 21.24 9.00
N ILE A 4 0.13 21.94 7.96
CA ILE A 4 0.11 23.41 7.88
C ILE A 4 -1.25 23.98 8.32
N TYR A 5 -2.34 23.36 7.93
CA TYR A 5 -3.69 23.70 8.36
C TYR A 5 -3.86 23.63 9.90
N ARG A 6 -3.31 22.57 10.51
CA ARG A 6 -3.35 22.43 11.96
C ARG A 6 -2.59 23.56 12.65
N GLN A 7 -1.40 23.89 12.16
CA GLN A 7 -0.60 24.99 12.69
C GLN A 7 -1.32 26.33 12.55
N ALA A 8 -1.92 26.59 11.38
CA ALA A 8 -2.68 27.82 11.14
C ALA A 8 -3.91 27.97 12.07
N ILE A 9 -4.63 26.88 12.34
CA ILE A 9 -5.81 26.90 13.22
C ILE A 9 -5.41 27.03 14.69
N MET A 10 -4.33 26.40 15.10
CA MET A 10 -3.86 26.41 16.50
C MET A 10 -3.14 27.70 16.87
N ARG A 11 -2.62 28.45 15.88
CA ARG A 11 -1.84 29.67 16.12
C ARG A 11 -2.69 30.75 16.78
N ASN A 12 -2.15 31.35 17.83
CA ASN A 12 -2.77 32.50 18.43
C ASN A 12 -2.74 33.70 17.44
N PRO A 13 -3.88 34.27 17.07
CA PRO A 13 -3.94 35.35 16.07
C PRO A 13 -3.27 36.65 16.52
N THR A 14 -2.96 36.78 17.81
CA THR A 14 -2.24 37.97 18.34
C THR A 14 -0.72 37.81 18.33
N GLU A 15 -0.19 36.61 18.06
CA GLU A 15 1.24 36.40 17.92
C GLU A 15 1.76 36.94 16.58
N PRO A 16 2.92 37.59 16.57
CA PRO A 16 3.51 38.10 15.34
C PRO A 16 3.94 36.94 14.42
N ILE A 17 3.97 37.20 13.10
CA ILE A 17 4.53 36.27 12.12
C ILE A 17 6.07 36.44 12.08
N TRP A 18 6.55 37.66 12.31
CA TRP A 18 7.95 38.05 12.14
C TRP A 18 8.51 38.61 13.44
N ASN A 19 9.77 38.36 13.70
CA ASN A 19 10.58 39.10 14.68
C ASN A 19 10.98 40.48 14.13
N GLU A 20 11.51 41.36 14.97
CA GLU A 20 11.97 42.68 14.59
C GLU A 20 13.14 42.64 13.57
N ASP A 21 13.92 41.56 13.59
CA ASP A 21 15.03 41.29 12.67
C ASP A 21 14.60 40.72 11.32
N GLY A 22 13.30 40.51 11.10
CA GLY A 22 12.74 39.96 9.89
C GLY A 22 12.77 38.42 9.80
N THR A 23 13.23 37.73 10.84
CA THR A 23 13.14 36.26 10.93
C THR A 23 11.74 35.83 11.36
N PHE A 24 11.39 34.56 11.16
CA PHE A 24 10.09 34.02 11.61
C PHE A 24 10.03 33.89 13.13
N TYR A 25 8.96 34.40 13.71
CA TYR A 25 8.69 34.22 15.13
C TYR A 25 8.28 32.78 15.43
N GLU A 26 9.03 32.12 16.30
CA GLU A 26 8.73 30.76 16.78
C GLU A 26 8.64 30.74 18.30
N ASN A 27 7.58 30.08 18.82
CA ASN A 27 7.40 29.90 20.25
C ASN A 27 7.79 28.45 20.65
N PHE A 28 9.07 28.21 20.88
CA PHE A 28 9.60 26.89 21.25
C PHE A 28 9.20 26.41 22.65
N ALA A 29 8.55 27.25 23.48
CA ALA A 29 8.04 26.83 24.76
C ALA A 29 6.78 25.95 24.64
N VAL A 30 6.11 25.98 23.51
CA VAL A 30 4.92 25.18 23.23
C VAL A 30 5.23 24.08 22.22
N ASN A 31 5.09 22.82 22.63
CA ASN A 31 5.32 21.69 21.76
C ASN A 31 4.34 21.64 20.58
N TYR A 32 4.85 21.29 19.39
CA TYR A 32 4.07 21.17 18.15
C TYR A 32 3.34 22.46 17.74
N TYR A 33 3.90 23.60 18.07
CA TYR A 33 3.35 24.92 17.79
C TYR A 33 4.34 25.75 16.96
N TYR A 34 4.20 25.70 15.65
CA TYR A 34 5.16 26.27 14.72
C TYR A 34 4.52 27.33 13.82
N ASN A 35 5.31 28.28 13.34
CA ASN A 35 4.84 29.31 12.45
C ASN A 35 4.49 28.73 11.06
N PRO A 36 3.21 28.71 10.65
CA PRO A 36 2.80 28.12 9.38
C PRO A 36 3.39 28.83 8.17
N VAL A 37 3.67 30.14 8.27
CA VAL A 37 4.31 30.93 7.22
C VAL A 37 5.77 30.55 7.09
N GLY A 38 6.49 30.39 8.20
CA GLY A 38 7.86 29.89 8.23
C GLY A 38 7.98 28.49 7.62
N ILE A 39 7.04 27.56 7.98
CA ILE A 39 7.00 26.23 7.38
C ILE A 39 6.91 26.29 5.85
N ILE A 40 6.09 27.18 5.29
CA ILE A 40 5.89 27.26 3.84
C ILE A 40 7.10 27.92 3.15
N ARG A 41 7.72 28.90 3.78
CA ARG A 41 8.78 29.72 3.18
C ARG A 41 10.16 29.08 3.27
N GLU A 42 10.42 28.39 4.37
CA GLU A 42 11.74 27.86 4.71
C GLU A 42 11.91 26.38 4.36
N GLN A 43 11.00 25.83 3.59
CA GLN A 43 11.13 24.48 3.01
C GLN A 43 10.95 24.52 1.50
N ASP A 44 11.74 23.72 0.82
CA ASP A 44 11.51 23.38 -0.58
C ASP A 44 11.56 21.87 -0.75
N GLY A 45 10.78 21.33 -1.68
CA GLY A 45 10.72 19.89 -1.85
C GLY A 45 10.01 19.47 -3.13
N LYS A 46 10.43 18.32 -3.64
CA LYS A 46 9.85 17.74 -4.85
C LYS A 46 9.59 16.23 -4.64
N TYR A 47 8.35 15.86 -4.81
CA TYR A 47 7.91 14.46 -4.85
C TYR A 47 7.48 14.11 -6.28
N ASN A 48 8.09 13.07 -6.84
CA ASN A 48 7.72 12.49 -8.12
C ASN A 48 7.34 11.03 -7.90
N SER A 49 6.19 10.63 -8.42
CA SER A 49 5.76 9.23 -8.45
C SER A 49 5.47 8.82 -9.89
N GLU A 50 6.14 7.77 -10.33
CA GLU A 50 5.96 7.19 -11.66
C GLU A 50 5.37 5.78 -11.49
N ASN A 51 4.32 5.49 -12.24
CA ASN A 51 3.66 4.20 -12.20
C ASN A 51 3.54 3.64 -13.62
N THR A 52 4.30 2.59 -13.89
CA THR A 52 4.26 1.89 -15.18
C THR A 52 3.59 0.53 -15.00
N ARG A 53 2.60 0.23 -15.82
CA ARG A 53 1.95 -1.07 -15.85
C ARG A 53 1.94 -1.62 -17.27
N MET A 54 2.44 -2.83 -17.41
CA MET A 54 2.37 -3.62 -18.65
C MET A 54 1.50 -4.84 -18.38
N THR A 55 0.57 -5.14 -19.28
CA THR A 55 -0.31 -6.32 -19.17
C THR A 55 -0.46 -6.96 -20.52
N GLY A 56 -0.19 -8.26 -20.61
CA GLY A 56 -0.46 -9.11 -21.76
C GLY A 56 -1.55 -10.12 -21.42
N ASN A 57 -2.52 -10.29 -22.31
CA ASN A 57 -3.57 -11.30 -22.18
C ASN A 57 -3.62 -12.16 -23.43
N ILE A 58 -3.70 -13.47 -23.23
CA ILE A 58 -3.93 -14.45 -24.29
C ILE A 58 -5.16 -15.24 -23.93
N THR A 59 -6.15 -15.22 -24.81
CA THR A 59 -7.38 -15.99 -24.65
C THR A 59 -7.41 -17.07 -25.71
N PHE A 60 -7.68 -18.31 -25.29
CA PHE A 60 -7.77 -19.46 -26.14
C PHE A 60 -9.10 -20.21 -25.91
N GLU A 61 -9.82 -20.47 -26.97
CA GLU A 61 -11.11 -21.18 -26.97
C GLU A 61 -10.94 -22.51 -27.73
N PRO A 62 -10.53 -23.61 -27.05
CA PRO A 62 -10.28 -24.90 -27.71
C PRO A 62 -11.55 -25.53 -28.30
N ILE A 63 -12.68 -25.33 -27.63
CA ILE A 63 -14.00 -25.77 -28.06
C ILE A 63 -15.07 -24.75 -27.61
N LYS A 64 -16.23 -24.79 -28.23
CA LYS A 64 -17.36 -23.94 -27.88
C LYS A 64 -17.65 -23.97 -26.37
N ASN A 65 -17.86 -22.81 -25.78
CA ASN A 65 -18.16 -22.61 -24.35
C ASN A 65 -16.99 -22.87 -23.39
N TRP A 66 -15.80 -23.18 -23.86
CA TRP A 66 -14.62 -23.37 -23.02
C TRP A 66 -13.56 -22.33 -23.38
N GLN A 67 -13.27 -21.44 -22.43
CA GLN A 67 -12.33 -20.35 -22.60
C GLN A 67 -11.23 -20.46 -21.56
N THR A 68 -9.99 -20.42 -21.99
CA THR A 68 -8.81 -20.33 -21.12
C THR A 68 -8.11 -18.99 -21.37
N ASN A 69 -7.82 -18.27 -20.31
CA ASN A 69 -7.13 -16.99 -20.33
C ASN A 69 -5.81 -17.09 -19.57
N LEU A 70 -4.74 -16.59 -20.17
CA LEU A 70 -3.45 -16.35 -19.55
C LEU A 70 -3.24 -14.84 -19.48
N MET A 71 -3.04 -14.31 -18.28
CA MET A 71 -2.67 -12.93 -18.02
C MET A 71 -1.27 -12.86 -17.41
N LEU A 72 -0.43 -12.03 -17.97
CA LEU A 72 0.86 -11.63 -17.42
C LEU A 72 0.84 -10.12 -17.20
N SER A 73 1.22 -9.67 -16.03
CA SER A 73 1.35 -8.23 -15.80
C SER A 73 2.53 -7.90 -14.91
N ARG A 74 3.21 -6.82 -15.25
CA ARG A 74 4.25 -6.20 -14.42
C ARG A 74 3.86 -4.76 -14.14
N ARG A 75 3.92 -4.38 -12.87
CA ARG A 75 3.75 -3.02 -12.40
C ARG A 75 4.99 -2.58 -11.66
N VAL A 76 5.51 -1.42 -12.01
CA VAL A 76 6.62 -0.76 -11.32
C VAL A 76 6.12 0.62 -10.89
N THR A 77 6.24 0.92 -9.60
CA THR A 77 6.01 2.24 -9.04
C THR A 77 7.34 2.74 -8.48
N SER A 78 7.81 3.87 -8.96
CA SER A 78 9.04 4.51 -8.52
C SER A 78 8.72 5.87 -7.93
N ASP A 79 9.04 6.05 -6.65
CA ASP A 79 8.81 7.26 -5.88
C ASP A 79 10.14 7.93 -5.57
N HIS A 80 10.29 9.19 -5.96
CA HIS A 80 11.44 10.03 -5.63
C HIS A 80 10.97 11.19 -4.76
N ASN A 81 11.50 11.28 -3.55
CA ASN A 81 11.23 12.37 -2.63
C ASN A 81 12.52 13.09 -2.28
N ARG A 82 12.53 14.40 -2.43
CA ARG A 82 13.67 15.27 -2.18
C ARG A 82 13.20 16.53 -1.48
N GLY A 83 13.97 17.00 -0.53
CA GLY A 83 13.62 18.23 0.16
C GLY A 83 14.79 18.88 0.84
N TYR A 84 14.60 20.14 1.12
CA TYR A 84 15.53 21.01 1.81
C TYR A 84 14.78 21.86 2.85
N TYR A 85 15.34 22.00 4.00
CA TYR A 85 14.94 22.96 5.03
C TYR A 85 16.09 23.93 5.24
N THR A 86 15.80 25.23 5.16
CA THR A 86 16.82 26.26 5.35
C THR A 86 17.26 26.35 6.81
N SER A 87 18.31 27.10 7.08
CA SER A 87 18.76 27.41 8.46
C SER A 87 17.67 28.08 9.30
N GLU A 88 16.75 28.81 8.67
CA GLU A 88 15.64 29.53 9.31
C GLU A 88 14.41 28.65 9.61
N TYR A 89 14.38 27.42 9.09
CA TYR A 89 13.30 26.50 9.38
C TYR A 89 13.27 26.13 10.87
N PHE A 90 12.08 26.09 11.47
CA PHE A 90 11.90 25.95 12.91
C PHE A 90 12.69 24.80 13.55
N SER A 91 12.78 23.62 12.91
CA SER A 91 13.53 22.50 13.47
C SER A 91 15.04 22.72 13.40
N GLN A 92 15.53 23.38 12.36
CA GLN A 92 16.94 23.70 12.22
C GLN A 92 17.36 24.71 13.29
N LYS A 93 16.53 25.73 13.53
CA LYS A 93 16.74 26.69 14.61
C LYS A 93 16.74 26.05 15.99
N SER A 94 15.77 25.18 16.28
CA SER A 94 15.65 24.52 17.61
C SER A 94 16.81 23.58 17.91
N GLU A 95 17.41 22.97 16.87
CA GLU A 95 18.49 21.99 16.98
C GLU A 95 19.87 22.62 16.68
N ASN A 96 19.90 23.90 16.36
CA ASN A 96 21.11 24.66 15.99
C ASN A 96 21.85 24.12 14.77
N HIS A 97 21.07 23.73 13.74
CA HIS A 97 21.56 23.32 12.43
C HIS A 97 21.45 24.43 11.39
N THR A 98 22.35 24.44 10.40
CA THR A 98 22.38 25.45 9.32
C THR A 98 21.84 24.89 8.00
N GLY A 99 20.76 24.10 8.05
CA GLY A 99 20.09 23.53 6.91
C GLY A 99 20.07 21.99 6.95
N TYR A 100 19.09 21.42 6.26
CA TYR A 100 18.89 19.99 6.15
C TYR A 100 18.42 19.61 4.75
N ALA A 101 19.07 18.64 4.14
CA ALA A 101 18.65 18.09 2.85
C ALA A 101 18.43 16.58 2.94
N TYR A 102 17.50 16.08 2.16
CA TYR A 102 17.26 14.64 2.04
C TYR A 102 16.89 14.23 0.61
N HIS A 103 17.27 13.01 0.26
CA HIS A 103 16.79 12.26 -0.89
C HIS A 103 16.32 10.90 -0.45
N SER A 104 15.19 10.47 -0.96
CA SER A 104 14.76 9.08 -0.86
C SER A 104 14.17 8.59 -2.18
N GLN A 105 14.46 7.35 -2.49
CA GLN A 105 13.91 6.63 -3.62
C GLN A 105 13.33 5.32 -3.12
N ASN A 106 12.09 5.03 -3.50
CA ASN A 106 11.44 3.76 -3.23
C ASN A 106 10.94 3.18 -4.56
N GLU A 107 11.17 1.89 -4.75
CA GLU A 107 10.65 1.15 -5.89
C GLU A 107 9.79 -0.02 -5.40
N TYR A 108 8.60 -0.10 -5.95
CA TYR A 108 7.66 -1.17 -5.69
C TYR A 108 7.32 -1.88 -6.99
N THR A 109 7.79 -3.13 -7.13
CA THR A 109 7.54 -3.97 -8.29
C THR A 109 6.55 -5.09 -7.94
N THR A 110 5.54 -5.29 -8.77
CA THR A 110 4.60 -6.40 -8.68
C THR A 110 4.54 -7.13 -10.01
N ASP A 111 4.89 -8.40 -9.99
CA ASP A 111 4.74 -9.34 -11.11
C ASP A 111 3.56 -10.27 -10.83
N ASN A 112 2.64 -10.38 -11.79
CA ASN A 112 1.48 -11.28 -11.70
C ASN A 112 1.44 -12.21 -12.91
N LEU A 113 1.12 -13.47 -12.63
CA LEU A 113 0.69 -14.45 -13.60
C LEU A 113 -0.65 -15.00 -13.15
N GLU A 114 -1.64 -14.99 -14.01
CA GLU A 114 -2.94 -15.61 -13.77
C GLU A 114 -3.34 -16.48 -14.94
N VAL A 115 -3.75 -17.70 -14.63
CA VAL A 115 -4.35 -18.62 -15.59
C VAL A 115 -5.73 -18.96 -15.10
N THR A 116 -6.73 -18.74 -15.95
CA THR A 116 -8.11 -19.12 -15.66
C THR A 116 -8.67 -19.96 -16.79
N SER A 117 -9.44 -20.96 -16.45
CA SER A 117 -10.16 -21.79 -17.40
C SER A 117 -11.63 -21.83 -17.01
N LYS A 118 -12.49 -21.40 -17.91
CA LYS A 118 -13.93 -21.25 -17.71
C LYS A 118 -14.67 -22.12 -18.72
N TYR A 119 -15.63 -22.89 -18.23
CA TYR A 119 -16.60 -23.59 -19.05
C TYR A 119 -18.00 -23.16 -18.69
N ASN A 120 -18.85 -22.88 -19.68
CA ASN A 120 -20.25 -22.56 -19.47
C ASN A 120 -21.14 -23.38 -20.44
N HIS A 121 -22.25 -23.86 -19.93
CA HIS A 121 -23.20 -24.60 -20.73
C HIS A 121 -24.64 -24.38 -20.26
N THR A 122 -25.53 -24.21 -21.23
CA THR A 122 -26.96 -24.08 -20.96
C THR A 122 -27.72 -25.13 -21.77
N TRP A 123 -28.52 -25.94 -21.09
CA TRP A 123 -29.39 -26.94 -21.72
C TRP A 123 -30.78 -26.89 -21.07
N ASN A 124 -31.78 -26.73 -21.90
CA ASN A 124 -33.16 -26.54 -21.43
C ASN A 124 -33.26 -25.45 -20.35
N LYS A 125 -33.61 -25.85 -19.13
CA LYS A 125 -33.75 -24.98 -17.95
C LYS A 125 -32.51 -24.90 -17.07
N HIS A 126 -31.44 -25.59 -17.45
CA HIS A 126 -30.22 -25.70 -16.65
C HIS A 126 -29.13 -24.76 -17.21
N ARG A 127 -28.53 -23.99 -16.34
CA ARG A 127 -27.35 -23.20 -16.63
C ARG A 127 -26.21 -23.61 -15.71
N PHE A 128 -25.11 -24.00 -16.27
CA PHE A 128 -23.90 -24.41 -15.56
C PHE A 128 -22.73 -23.54 -15.97
N ASP A 129 -22.01 -23.01 -14.97
CA ASP A 129 -20.77 -22.27 -15.14
C ASP A 129 -19.75 -22.82 -14.17
N ALA A 130 -18.58 -23.21 -14.65
CA ALA A 130 -17.44 -23.64 -13.87
C ALA A 130 -16.22 -22.80 -14.22
N LEU A 131 -15.43 -22.48 -13.24
CA LEU A 131 -14.17 -21.76 -13.41
C LEU A 131 -13.15 -22.37 -12.47
N VAL A 132 -11.96 -22.63 -12.98
CA VAL A 132 -10.76 -22.95 -12.20
C VAL A 132 -9.66 -21.97 -12.56
N GLY A 133 -8.80 -21.69 -11.58
CA GLY A 133 -7.72 -20.76 -11.83
C GLY A 133 -6.54 -20.96 -10.91
N TYR A 134 -5.44 -20.42 -11.37
CA TYR A 134 -4.16 -20.31 -10.67
C TYR A 134 -3.69 -18.87 -10.75
N ASN A 135 -3.20 -18.32 -9.65
CA ASN A 135 -2.48 -17.05 -9.65
C ASN A 135 -1.16 -17.17 -8.90
N TYR A 136 -0.17 -16.47 -9.42
CA TYR A 136 1.11 -16.22 -8.82
C TYR A 136 1.36 -14.71 -8.79
N GLN A 137 1.73 -14.19 -7.63
CA GLN A 137 2.10 -12.80 -7.46
C GLN A 137 3.42 -12.72 -6.70
N TYR A 138 4.35 -11.96 -7.25
CA TYR A 138 5.62 -11.64 -6.60
C TYR A 138 5.74 -10.14 -6.43
N ASN A 139 6.01 -9.71 -5.21
CA ASN A 139 6.17 -8.30 -4.87
C ASN A 139 7.58 -8.08 -4.34
N VAL A 140 8.22 -7.02 -4.83
CA VAL A 140 9.49 -6.50 -4.30
C VAL A 140 9.26 -5.06 -3.91
N ASN A 141 9.72 -4.69 -2.72
CA ASN A 141 9.74 -3.33 -2.23
C ASN A 141 11.16 -3.02 -1.76
N GLU A 142 11.83 -2.10 -2.43
CA GLU A 142 13.18 -1.68 -2.10
C GLU A 142 13.28 -0.17 -2.06
N GLY A 143 14.17 0.33 -1.22
CA GLY A 143 14.35 1.75 -1.07
C GLY A 143 15.73 2.12 -0.57
N PHE A 144 16.09 3.34 -0.88
CA PHE A 144 17.32 4.00 -0.44
C PHE A 144 16.96 5.43 0.02
N GLY A 145 17.59 5.86 1.10
CA GLY A 145 17.48 7.24 1.59
C GLY A 145 18.80 7.75 2.14
N ALA A 146 19.08 9.01 1.90
CA ALA A 146 20.20 9.72 2.48
C ALA A 146 19.79 11.13 2.89
N ASN A 147 20.38 11.62 3.96
CA ASN A 147 20.20 12.99 4.42
C ASN A 147 21.52 13.55 4.95
N ASN A 148 21.61 14.86 5.01
CA ASN A 148 22.74 15.56 5.60
C ASN A 148 22.30 16.90 6.19
N TYR A 149 23.12 17.45 7.08
CA TYR A 149 22.87 18.69 7.81
C TYR A 149 24.04 19.65 7.66
N ASP A 150 23.84 20.88 8.15
CA ASP A 150 24.85 21.91 8.32
C ASP A 150 25.50 22.35 7.01
N TYR A 151 24.66 22.95 6.17
CA TYR A 151 25.03 23.47 4.86
C TYR A 151 25.64 24.88 4.99
N PRO A 152 26.73 25.18 4.25
CA PRO A 152 27.32 26.51 4.26
C PRO A 152 26.49 27.55 3.49
N THR A 153 25.51 27.09 2.71
CA THR A 153 24.62 27.94 1.90
C THR A 153 23.38 27.19 1.51
N ASP A 154 22.23 27.86 1.46
CA ASP A 154 20.95 27.32 0.99
C ASP A 154 20.81 27.28 -0.54
N PHE A 155 21.79 27.79 -1.28
CA PHE A 155 21.72 28.01 -2.74
C PHE A 155 21.47 26.71 -3.52
N TYR A 156 22.10 25.61 -3.12
CA TYR A 156 22.00 24.34 -3.83
C TYR A 156 20.77 23.51 -3.43
N LEU A 157 20.08 23.88 -2.36
CA LEU A 157 18.96 23.14 -1.80
C LEU A 157 19.34 21.64 -1.62
N TRP A 158 18.48 20.72 -2.09
CA TRP A 158 18.76 19.28 -2.08
C TRP A 158 19.70 18.78 -3.19
N ASN A 159 20.14 19.63 -4.13
CA ASN A 159 20.88 19.17 -5.32
C ASN A 159 22.33 18.73 -5.03
N ASN A 160 22.83 18.97 -3.83
CA ASN A 160 24.16 18.52 -3.43
C ASN A 160 24.21 18.13 -1.95
N LEU A 161 23.84 16.87 -1.65
CA LEU A 161 23.89 16.35 -0.29
C LEU A 161 25.30 16.34 0.34
N GLY A 162 26.33 16.26 -0.49
CA GLY A 162 27.73 16.23 -0.05
C GLY A 162 28.26 17.52 0.56
N LEU A 163 27.56 18.65 0.37
CA LEU A 163 27.97 19.95 0.94
C LEU A 163 27.74 20.07 2.45
N GLY A 164 26.77 19.32 2.99
CA GLY A 164 26.51 19.32 4.43
C GLY A 164 27.71 18.79 5.20
N THR A 165 28.11 19.49 6.24
CA THR A 165 29.33 19.17 7.01
C THR A 165 29.11 18.02 8.00
N ALA A 166 27.87 17.75 8.42
CA ALA A 166 27.53 16.70 9.37
C ALA A 166 27.93 15.28 8.90
N LEU A 167 28.07 15.06 7.58
CA LEU A 167 28.57 13.79 7.04
C LEU A 167 30.00 13.48 7.53
N LYS A 168 30.88 14.48 7.61
CA LYS A 168 32.26 14.34 8.06
C LYS A 168 32.34 13.93 9.53
N ASP A 169 31.33 14.34 10.30
CA ASP A 169 31.24 14.05 11.73
C ASP A 169 30.47 12.73 12.03
N GLY A 170 30.10 11.99 10.96
CA GLY A 170 29.32 10.75 11.12
C GLY A 170 27.88 10.98 11.57
N LYS A 171 27.34 12.20 11.41
CA LYS A 171 25.97 12.58 11.82
C LYS A 171 24.96 12.56 10.70
N ALA A 172 25.39 12.41 9.45
CA ALA A 172 24.50 12.24 8.31
C ALA A 172 23.84 10.85 8.31
N GLY A 173 22.61 10.78 7.82
CA GLY A 173 21.85 9.53 7.73
C GLY A 173 21.93 8.89 6.35
N MET A 174 22.07 7.56 6.32
CA MET A 174 21.96 6.77 5.11
C MET A 174 21.30 5.44 5.44
N SER A 175 20.33 5.00 4.64
CA SER A 175 19.64 3.74 4.83
C SER A 175 19.20 3.12 3.51
N SER A 176 19.11 1.81 3.48
CA SER A 176 18.47 1.08 2.39
C SER A 176 17.75 -0.15 2.94
N TYR A 177 16.76 -0.61 2.20
CA TYR A 177 16.03 -1.82 2.53
C TYR A 177 15.56 -2.54 1.28
N LYS A 178 15.34 -3.84 1.40
CA LYS A 178 14.69 -4.67 0.39
C LYS A 178 13.84 -5.72 1.06
N ASN A 179 12.57 -5.77 0.68
CA ASN A 179 11.61 -6.76 1.15
C ASN A 179 10.94 -7.40 -0.06
N ASP A 180 10.68 -8.69 0.01
CA ASP A 180 9.92 -9.38 -1.01
C ASP A 180 8.90 -10.34 -0.40
N ASN A 181 7.88 -10.64 -1.16
CA ASN A 181 6.91 -11.67 -0.81
C ASN A 181 6.28 -12.29 -2.05
N THR A 182 5.89 -13.54 -1.89
CA THR A 182 5.20 -14.34 -2.91
C THR A 182 3.84 -14.76 -2.41
N LEU A 183 2.84 -14.66 -3.27
CA LEU A 183 1.48 -15.16 -3.06
C LEU A 183 1.13 -16.12 -4.19
N ILE A 184 0.63 -17.31 -3.84
CA ILE A 184 0.18 -18.32 -4.78
C ILE A 184 -1.25 -18.71 -4.43
N GLY A 185 -2.14 -18.74 -5.42
CA GLY A 185 -3.53 -19.13 -5.22
C GLY A 185 -4.00 -20.12 -6.24
N PHE A 186 -4.74 -21.14 -5.77
CA PHE A 186 -5.56 -22.02 -6.58
C PHE A 186 -7.00 -21.75 -6.23
N PHE A 187 -7.87 -21.60 -7.20
CA PHE A 187 -9.26 -21.33 -6.95
C PHE A 187 -10.18 -22.03 -7.93
N GLY A 188 -11.35 -22.36 -7.43
CA GLY A 188 -12.42 -22.95 -8.24
C GLY A 188 -13.77 -22.39 -7.84
N ARG A 189 -14.65 -22.26 -8.82
CA ARG A 189 -16.01 -21.80 -8.64
C ARG A 189 -16.95 -22.57 -9.56
N VAL A 190 -18.07 -23.01 -9.01
CA VAL A 190 -19.17 -23.62 -9.76
C VAL A 190 -20.44 -22.83 -9.47
N SER A 191 -21.13 -22.42 -10.52
CA SER A 191 -22.45 -21.81 -10.45
C SER A 191 -23.45 -22.65 -11.22
N TYR A 192 -24.58 -22.91 -10.60
CA TYR A 192 -25.66 -23.67 -11.21
C TYR A 192 -26.98 -22.92 -11.06
N GLY A 193 -27.66 -22.73 -12.18
CA GLY A 193 -28.98 -22.12 -12.23
C GLY A 193 -30.03 -23.08 -12.80
N TYR A 194 -31.23 -23.09 -12.19
CA TYR A 194 -32.36 -23.88 -12.66
C TYR A 194 -33.57 -22.98 -12.95
N ASP A 195 -34.11 -23.09 -14.16
CA ASP A 195 -35.35 -22.43 -14.64
C ASP A 195 -35.38 -20.92 -14.38
N ASN A 196 -34.21 -20.25 -14.34
CA ASN A 196 -34.00 -18.85 -13.90
C ASN A 196 -34.56 -18.53 -12.51
N LYS A 197 -34.96 -19.55 -11.72
CA LYS A 197 -35.57 -19.42 -10.41
C LYS A 197 -34.61 -19.62 -9.28
N TYR A 198 -33.76 -20.63 -9.38
CA TYR A 198 -32.82 -21.02 -8.33
C TYR A 198 -31.42 -20.90 -8.82
N ASN A 199 -30.54 -20.32 -8.01
CA ASN A 199 -29.12 -20.21 -8.29
C ASN A 199 -28.32 -20.65 -7.07
N VAL A 200 -27.35 -21.53 -7.30
CA VAL A 200 -26.37 -22.02 -6.32
C VAL A 200 -24.99 -21.62 -6.80
N LEU A 201 -24.15 -21.13 -5.91
CA LEU A 201 -22.75 -20.85 -6.19
C LEU A 201 -21.90 -21.47 -5.08
N LEU A 202 -20.93 -22.26 -5.48
CA LEU A 202 -19.90 -22.83 -4.61
C LEU A 202 -18.54 -22.36 -5.08
N SER A 203 -17.70 -21.98 -4.16
CA SER A 203 -16.32 -21.62 -4.47
C SER A 203 -15.36 -22.06 -3.38
N VAL A 204 -14.13 -22.32 -3.77
CA VAL A 204 -13.03 -22.58 -2.86
C VAL A 204 -11.78 -21.89 -3.39
N ARG A 205 -11.02 -21.28 -2.49
CA ARG A 205 -9.68 -20.76 -2.76
C ARG A 205 -8.71 -21.38 -1.76
N ARG A 206 -7.61 -21.90 -2.28
CA ARG A 206 -6.44 -22.29 -1.50
C ARG A 206 -5.35 -21.28 -1.79
N GLU A 207 -4.88 -20.56 -0.78
CA GLU A 207 -3.89 -19.52 -0.94
C GLU A 207 -2.70 -19.74 -0.03
N GLY A 208 -1.50 -19.57 -0.57
CA GLY A 208 -0.25 -19.63 0.16
C GLY A 208 0.52 -18.32 0.06
N SER A 209 1.08 -17.87 1.18
CA SER A 209 1.90 -16.66 1.23
C SER A 209 3.23 -16.92 1.93
N SER A 210 4.31 -16.38 1.35
CA SER A 210 5.65 -16.45 1.96
C SER A 210 5.77 -15.66 3.26
N LYS A 211 4.82 -14.77 3.56
CA LYS A 211 4.80 -13.98 4.79
C LYS A 211 4.56 -14.83 6.04
N PHE A 212 3.91 -15.99 5.89
CA PHE A 212 3.62 -16.88 7.00
C PHE A 212 4.77 -17.86 7.28
N GLY A 213 4.84 -18.33 8.53
CA GLY A 213 5.84 -19.30 8.97
C GLY A 213 5.78 -20.64 8.20
N ALA A 214 6.85 -21.41 8.26
CA ALA A 214 7.11 -22.58 7.41
C ALA A 214 5.94 -23.57 7.33
N ASN A 215 5.20 -23.81 8.40
CA ASN A 215 4.14 -24.80 8.47
C ASN A 215 2.73 -24.20 8.38
N GLN A 216 2.58 -22.88 8.19
CA GLN A 216 1.31 -22.16 8.21
C GLN A 216 1.10 -21.30 6.95
N LYS A 217 1.80 -21.61 5.86
CA LYS A 217 1.79 -20.80 4.63
C LYS A 217 0.46 -20.86 3.87
N TRP A 218 -0.34 -21.90 4.06
CA TRP A 218 -1.52 -22.17 3.26
C TRP A 218 -2.82 -22.02 4.05
N GLY A 219 -3.78 -21.31 3.45
CA GLY A 219 -5.14 -21.17 3.94
C GLY A 219 -6.17 -21.71 2.93
N TYR A 220 -7.35 -22.12 3.43
CA TYR A 220 -8.49 -22.55 2.62
C TYR A 220 -9.67 -21.64 2.90
N PHE A 221 -10.29 -21.14 1.85
CA PHE A 221 -11.35 -20.16 1.90
C PHE A 221 -12.56 -20.65 1.08
N PRO A 222 -13.40 -21.54 1.63
CA PRO A 222 -14.62 -21.97 1.00
C PRO A 222 -15.70 -20.90 1.14
N ALA A 223 -16.59 -20.84 0.13
CA ALA A 223 -17.81 -20.05 0.20
C ALA A 223 -18.94 -20.73 -0.58
N ALA A 224 -20.18 -20.53 -0.10
CA ALA A 224 -21.39 -21.01 -0.73
C ALA A 224 -22.45 -19.91 -0.70
N SER A 225 -23.27 -19.83 -1.74
CA SER A 225 -24.44 -18.96 -1.77
C SER A 225 -25.60 -19.59 -2.50
N LEU A 226 -26.81 -19.22 -2.05
CA LEU A 226 -28.09 -19.59 -2.64
C LEU A 226 -28.86 -18.30 -2.96
N ALA A 227 -29.52 -18.27 -4.11
CA ALA A 227 -30.43 -17.18 -4.48
C ALA A 227 -31.69 -17.74 -5.12
N TRP A 228 -32.82 -17.13 -4.78
CA TRP A 228 -34.14 -17.53 -5.27
C TRP A 228 -34.86 -16.34 -5.91
N GLU A 229 -35.12 -16.45 -7.22
CA GLU A 229 -35.91 -15.47 -7.98
C GLU A 229 -37.39 -15.72 -7.73
N MET A 230 -37.94 -15.17 -6.66
CA MET A 230 -39.35 -15.40 -6.27
C MET A 230 -40.32 -14.86 -7.31
N MET A 231 -39.97 -13.79 -8.03
CA MET A 231 -40.84 -13.21 -9.06
C MET A 231 -41.09 -14.14 -10.25
N GLU A 232 -40.25 -15.13 -10.48
CA GLU A 232 -40.47 -16.16 -11.52
C GLU A 232 -41.37 -17.29 -11.10
N MET A 233 -41.86 -17.27 -9.85
CA MET A 233 -42.79 -18.27 -9.33
C MET A 233 -44.23 -17.95 -9.72
N GLY A 234 -45.03 -19.01 -9.93
CA GLY A 234 -46.43 -18.87 -10.36
C GLY A 234 -47.31 -18.08 -9.37
N PHE A 235 -47.04 -18.24 -8.05
CA PHE A 235 -47.79 -17.53 -7.01
C PHE A 235 -47.53 -16.00 -6.97
N MET A 236 -46.44 -15.53 -7.56
CA MET A 236 -46.07 -14.11 -7.60
C MET A 236 -46.61 -13.37 -8.84
N LYS A 237 -47.29 -14.04 -9.77
CA LYS A 237 -47.77 -13.42 -11.03
C LYS A 237 -48.65 -12.19 -10.79
N ASN A 238 -49.54 -12.25 -9.79
CA ASN A 238 -50.46 -11.16 -9.50
C ASN A 238 -49.82 -9.94 -8.85
N THR A 239 -48.65 -10.12 -8.21
CA THR A 239 -47.91 -9.04 -7.53
C THR A 239 -46.98 -8.29 -8.44
N ARG A 240 -46.75 -8.76 -9.67
CA ARG A 240 -45.80 -8.11 -10.65
C ARG A 240 -46.18 -6.67 -11.01
N LYS A 241 -47.45 -6.27 -10.79
CA LYS A 241 -47.90 -4.90 -11.02
C LYS A 241 -47.34 -3.90 -9.99
N VAL A 242 -47.00 -4.38 -8.81
CA VAL A 242 -46.53 -3.55 -7.69
C VAL A 242 -45.07 -3.85 -7.38
N LEU A 243 -44.65 -5.13 -7.45
CA LEU A 243 -43.31 -5.58 -7.12
C LEU A 243 -42.63 -6.15 -8.36
N THR A 244 -41.58 -5.49 -8.82
CA THR A 244 -40.86 -5.84 -10.05
C THR A 244 -39.73 -6.82 -9.82
N SER A 245 -39.16 -6.87 -8.60
CA SER A 245 -38.08 -7.80 -8.24
C SER A 245 -38.18 -8.20 -6.78
N LEU A 246 -38.06 -9.48 -6.52
CA LEU A 246 -37.90 -10.06 -5.16
C LEU A 246 -36.97 -11.26 -5.27
N LYS A 247 -35.73 -11.09 -4.76
CA LYS A 247 -34.68 -12.11 -4.83
C LYS A 247 -33.99 -12.28 -3.48
N PRO A 248 -34.51 -13.14 -2.59
CA PRO A 248 -33.79 -13.55 -1.38
C PRO A 248 -32.45 -14.20 -1.74
N ARG A 249 -31.44 -13.90 -0.91
CA ARG A 249 -30.09 -14.48 -1.03
C ARG A 249 -29.56 -14.79 0.34
N VAL A 250 -28.85 -15.90 0.46
CA VAL A 250 -28.07 -16.27 1.64
C VAL A 250 -26.69 -16.70 1.19
N SER A 251 -25.68 -16.28 1.91
CA SER A 251 -24.29 -16.67 1.63
C SER A 251 -23.52 -16.89 2.92
N PHE A 252 -22.59 -17.83 2.84
CA PHE A 252 -21.62 -18.11 3.89
C PHE A 252 -20.24 -18.25 3.26
N GLY A 253 -19.20 -17.76 3.92
CA GLY A 253 -17.83 -17.89 3.43
C GLY A 253 -16.83 -17.65 4.53
N ILE A 254 -15.64 -18.23 4.35
CA ILE A 254 -14.47 -18.02 5.19
C ILE A 254 -13.51 -17.12 4.40
N THR A 255 -13.02 -16.08 5.05
CA THR A 255 -12.01 -15.16 4.49
C THR A 255 -10.78 -15.14 5.36
N GLY A 256 -9.64 -14.80 4.76
CA GLY A 256 -8.37 -14.62 5.45
C GLY A 256 -7.78 -13.25 5.22
N ARG A 257 -6.83 -12.87 6.06
CA ARG A 257 -6.07 -11.62 5.95
C ARG A 257 -4.58 -11.90 6.05
N SER A 258 -3.77 -11.28 5.17
CA SER A 258 -2.31 -11.37 5.13
C SER A 258 -1.64 -9.99 5.05
N ASP A 259 -2.32 -8.96 5.59
CA ASP A 259 -1.86 -7.59 5.49
C ASP A 259 -0.94 -7.22 6.67
N PHE A 260 0.18 -7.90 6.75
CA PHE A 260 1.30 -7.60 7.63
C PHE A 260 2.60 -7.65 6.82
N ASP A 261 3.66 -7.05 7.38
CA ASP A 261 4.94 -6.94 6.69
C ASP A 261 5.56 -8.31 6.39
N ALA A 262 6.37 -8.36 5.33
CA ALA A 262 7.19 -9.52 5.03
C ALA A 262 8.15 -9.81 6.21
N TYR A 263 8.52 -11.08 6.37
CA TYR A 263 9.50 -11.57 7.38
C TYR A 263 9.06 -11.45 8.85
N LYS A 264 7.85 -10.99 9.17
CA LYS A 264 7.34 -10.97 10.56
C LYS A 264 7.23 -12.35 11.22
N SER A 265 7.25 -13.42 10.43
CA SER A 265 7.28 -14.80 10.92
C SER A 265 8.69 -15.29 11.27
N LEU A 266 9.72 -14.50 11.03
CA LEU A 266 11.09 -14.80 11.32
C LEU A 266 11.55 -14.08 12.61
N SER A 267 12.46 -14.68 13.35
CA SER A 267 13.19 -13.99 14.39
C SER A 267 14.23 -13.06 13.74
N THR A 268 14.09 -11.77 13.98
CA THR A 268 15.02 -10.75 13.49
C THR A 268 15.77 -10.13 14.64
N TYR A 269 17.05 -9.83 14.43
CA TYR A 269 17.87 -9.11 15.39
C TYR A 269 17.91 -7.63 15.00
N ASN A 270 17.80 -6.77 16.00
CA ASN A 270 18.03 -5.34 15.82
C ASN A 270 19.50 -5.03 16.21
N THR A 271 20.27 -4.58 15.23
CA THR A 271 21.69 -4.24 15.42
C THR A 271 21.89 -2.81 15.94
N ASN A 272 20.82 -2.02 16.08
CA ASN A 272 20.89 -0.63 16.57
C ASN A 272 20.61 -0.51 18.07
N GLY A 273 20.56 -1.61 18.77
CA GLY A 273 20.37 -1.63 20.22
C GLY A 273 21.66 -1.30 20.96
N SER A 274 21.60 -0.36 21.91
CA SER A 274 22.71 -0.15 22.86
C SER A 274 22.43 -0.95 24.11
N TYR A 275 23.43 -1.64 24.62
CA TYR A 275 23.37 -2.38 25.88
C TYR A 275 24.58 -2.06 26.78
N LEU A 276 24.38 -2.16 28.07
CA LEU A 276 25.44 -1.90 29.04
C LEU A 276 26.29 -3.16 29.21
N PHE A 277 27.56 -3.12 28.78
CA PHE A 277 28.51 -4.17 28.95
C PHE A 277 29.74 -3.64 29.71
N ASP A 278 30.09 -4.28 30.83
CA ASP A 278 31.21 -3.89 31.71
C ASP A 278 31.21 -2.39 32.08
N GLY A 279 30.02 -1.85 32.44
CA GLY A 279 29.83 -0.45 32.79
C GLY A 279 29.90 0.57 31.65
N ARG A 280 29.96 0.12 30.38
CA ARG A 280 29.99 0.96 29.18
C ARG A 280 28.83 0.62 28.25
N TRP A 281 28.24 1.66 27.64
CA TRP A 281 27.28 1.45 26.59
C TRP A 281 27.99 1.01 25.29
N VAL A 282 27.63 -0.15 24.77
CA VAL A 282 28.10 -0.68 23.50
C VAL A 282 26.92 -0.84 22.56
N THR A 283 27.15 -0.56 21.27
CA THR A 283 26.17 -0.78 20.21
C THR A 283 26.37 -2.17 19.63
N GLY A 284 25.31 -2.99 19.60
CA GLY A 284 25.34 -4.36 19.09
C GLY A 284 24.92 -4.42 17.64
#